data_f46309dcfd07dc24d6191028f6c629c5
#
_entry.id   f46309dcfd07dc24d6191028f6c629c5
#
_cell.length_a   1.000
_cell.length_b   1.000
_cell.length_c   1.000
_cell.angle_alpha   90.00
_cell.angle_beta   90.00
_cell.angle_gamma   90.00
#
_symmetry.space_group_name_H-M   'P 1'
#
loop_
_entity.id
_entity.type
_entity.pdbx_description
1 polymer ?
#
loop_
_entity_poly.entity_id
_entity_poly.type
_entity_poly.pdbx_seq_one_letter_code
_entity_poly.pdbx_strand_id
1 'polypeptide(L)'
;GYTALLVNNGTFLGEVLEAGSHEWQAGDNAWLLEKGGLKGTWENFKNRFSFGGQVITQQEIIFIRMQPIAGNKFGTQNAVEYFSERYQQLLNIRFYGLFDVKIPDPVLFYVSSVSRQITDGQPFTLQDVAQGTLRQNIAPKIAIAIAKYTNENKVDIYSLNANQDTFNELAKQEVNKVWTGLYGIEATNILLEDLSYDQESLDIVRKLDSELVAMKYNTIEIEERRARNEALIAAAANEGNGNGMNMFMGMNLGQTLGGQLSQQVQNQAPAQ
;
A
#
# COMPACT_ATOMS: atom_id res chain seq x y z
N GLY A 1 10.14 -14.27 24.20
CA GLY A 1 10.51 -13.54 23.53
C GLY A 1 11.78 -13.09 22.79
N TYR A 2 12.93 -13.66 23.12
CA TYR A 2 14.20 -13.42 22.43
C TYR A 2 14.76 -14.73 21.92
N THR A 3 15.50 -14.66 20.81
CA THR A 3 16.42 -15.71 20.38
C THR A 3 17.84 -15.20 20.53
N ALA A 4 18.80 -16.11 20.64
CA ALA A 4 20.22 -15.77 20.73
C ALA A 4 20.95 -16.34 19.51
N LEU A 5 21.81 -15.54 18.91
CA LEU A 5 22.71 -15.93 17.84
C LEU A 5 24.15 -15.96 18.38
N LEU A 6 24.89 -17.01 18.04
CA LEU A 6 26.29 -17.13 18.36
C LEU A 6 27.15 -16.65 17.17
N VAL A 7 28.00 -15.69 17.44
CA VAL A 7 28.91 -15.08 16.44
C VAL A 7 30.34 -15.26 16.92
N ASN A 8 31.24 -15.62 16.01
CA ASN A 8 32.67 -15.75 16.29
C ASN A 8 33.44 -14.90 15.28
N ASN A 9 34.22 -13.95 15.77
CA ASN A 9 35.01 -13.00 14.96
C ASN A 9 34.16 -12.33 13.86
N GLY A 10 32.94 -11.91 14.21
CA GLY A 10 32.02 -11.28 13.28
C GLY A 10 31.36 -12.23 12.26
N THR A 11 31.62 -13.54 12.35
CA THR A 11 31.03 -14.56 11.48
C THR A 11 29.97 -15.34 12.25
N PHE A 12 28.75 -15.41 11.72
CA PHE A 12 27.69 -16.24 12.29
C PHE A 12 28.03 -17.73 12.14
N LEU A 13 27.96 -18.47 13.27
CA LEU A 13 28.34 -19.89 13.31
C LEU A 13 27.22 -20.85 12.96
N GLY A 14 26.02 -20.36 12.65
CA GLY A 14 24.89 -21.19 12.21
C GLY A 14 23.99 -21.68 13.33
N GLU A 15 24.12 -21.21 14.55
CA GLU A 15 23.27 -21.64 15.66
C GLU A 15 22.35 -20.56 16.17
N VAL A 16 21.05 -20.95 16.24
CA VAL A 16 19.99 -20.18 16.87
C VAL A 16 19.60 -20.93 18.15
N LEU A 17 19.78 -20.30 19.31
CA LEU A 17 19.38 -20.88 20.58
C LEU A 17 17.87 -20.68 20.77
N GLU A 18 17.16 -21.80 20.89
CA GLU A 18 15.73 -21.80 21.21
C GLU A 18 15.47 -21.25 22.62
N ALA A 19 14.22 -20.89 22.91
CA ALA A 19 13.83 -20.44 24.23
C ALA A 19 14.12 -21.52 25.29
N GLY A 20 14.87 -21.15 26.32
CA GLY A 20 15.26 -22.07 27.39
C GLY A 20 16.42 -21.55 28.21
N SER A 21 16.91 -22.35 29.14
CA SER A 21 18.15 -22.10 29.87
C SER A 21 19.29 -22.84 29.16
N HIS A 22 20.28 -22.09 28.76
CA HIS A 22 21.47 -22.63 28.09
C HIS A 22 22.70 -22.30 28.94
N GLU A 23 23.49 -23.31 29.25
CA GLU A 23 24.79 -23.16 29.90
C GLU A 23 25.86 -23.16 28.83
N TRP A 24 26.74 -22.18 28.90
CA TRP A 24 27.85 -22.06 27.99
C TRP A 24 29.16 -21.92 28.75
N GLN A 25 30.14 -22.77 28.45
CA GLN A 25 31.49 -22.68 28.96
C GLN A 25 32.41 -22.08 27.89
N ALA A 26 33.04 -20.96 28.19
CA ALA A 26 34.00 -20.36 27.30
C ALA A 26 35.19 -21.29 27.07
N GLY A 27 35.36 -21.75 25.83
CA GLY A 27 36.44 -22.69 25.44
C GLY A 27 35.97 -24.10 25.03
N ASP A 28 34.74 -24.47 25.33
CA ASP A 28 34.16 -25.76 24.90
C ASP A 28 33.41 -25.60 23.58
N ASN A 29 34.14 -25.70 22.48
CA ASN A 29 33.54 -25.73 21.13
C ASN A 29 32.88 -27.10 20.84
N ALA A 30 32.91 -28.06 21.78
CA ALA A 30 32.46 -29.43 21.56
C ALA A 30 30.93 -29.56 21.48
N TRP A 31 30.17 -28.76 22.24
CA TRP A 31 28.70 -28.85 22.25
C TRP A 31 28.07 -28.28 20.97
N LEU A 32 28.73 -27.32 20.34
CA LEU A 32 28.36 -26.78 19.02
C LEU A 32 28.37 -27.84 17.91
N LEU A 33 29.18 -28.90 18.11
CA LEU A 33 29.39 -29.97 17.13
C LEU A 33 28.47 -31.15 17.31
N GLU A 34 27.88 -31.31 18.50
CA GLU A 34 27.15 -32.53 18.87
C GLU A 34 25.72 -32.54 18.36
N LYS A 35 25.13 -31.38 18.09
CA LYS A 35 23.68 -31.25 17.71
C LYS A 35 23.34 -31.04 16.25
N GLY A 36 24.27 -30.89 15.34
CA GLY A 36 23.81 -30.84 13.95
C GLY A 36 24.74 -30.36 12.86
N GLY A 37 25.36 -31.24 12.17
CA GLY A 37 25.52 -31.08 10.71
C GLY A 37 26.69 -30.31 10.16
N LEU A 38 27.55 -29.65 10.96
CA LEU A 38 28.67 -28.86 10.48
C LEU A 38 30.07 -29.46 10.63
N LYS A 39 30.16 -30.81 10.73
CA LYS A 39 31.44 -31.50 10.87
C LYS A 39 32.48 -31.11 9.79
N GLY A 40 32.04 -30.92 8.57
CA GLY A 40 32.98 -30.57 7.47
C GLY A 40 33.56 -29.17 7.54
N THR A 41 32.82 -28.23 8.08
CA THR A 41 33.27 -26.80 8.17
C THR A 41 34.26 -26.63 9.33
N TRP A 42 34.09 -27.37 10.41
CA TRP A 42 34.97 -27.34 11.58
C TRP A 42 36.32 -28.03 11.34
N GLU A 43 36.38 -29.15 10.64
CA GLU A 43 37.64 -29.79 10.28
C GLU A 43 38.48 -28.87 9.36
N ASN A 44 37.86 -28.19 8.42
CA ASN A 44 38.51 -27.18 7.59
C ASN A 44 39.01 -25.97 8.41
N PHE A 45 38.25 -25.57 9.44
CA PHE A 45 38.64 -24.48 10.34
C PHE A 45 39.83 -24.88 11.26
N LYS A 46 39.75 -26.08 11.88
CA LYS A 46 40.80 -26.62 12.75
C LYS A 46 42.13 -26.80 12.00
N ASN A 47 42.10 -27.27 10.78
CA ASN A 47 43.28 -27.47 9.96
C ASN A 47 43.95 -26.16 9.50
N ARG A 48 43.23 -25.06 9.45
CA ARG A 48 43.78 -23.74 9.15
C ARG A 48 44.49 -23.08 10.32
N PHE A 49 44.19 -23.47 11.57
CA PHE A 49 44.73 -22.84 12.80
C PHE A 49 45.67 -23.72 13.61
N SER A 50 46.12 -24.84 13.05
CA SER A 50 47.14 -25.72 13.71
C SER A 50 48.56 -25.16 13.84
N PHE A 51 48.76 -23.91 13.43
CA PHE A 51 50.07 -23.26 13.59
C PHE A 51 50.09 -22.32 14.81
N GLY A 52 50.25 -22.85 16.01
CA GLY A 52 50.98 -22.30 17.17
C GLY A 52 50.74 -20.87 17.67
N GLY A 53 49.65 -20.18 17.28
CA GLY A 53 49.28 -18.89 17.82
C GLY A 53 48.02 -18.98 18.69
N GLN A 54 48.02 -18.29 19.85
CA GLN A 54 46.76 -18.10 20.60
C GLN A 54 45.82 -17.27 19.71
N VAL A 55 44.82 -17.93 19.14
CA VAL A 55 43.76 -17.26 18.42
C VAL A 55 42.88 -16.60 19.48
N ILE A 56 42.93 -15.31 19.61
CA ILE A 56 41.95 -14.53 20.36
C ILE A 56 40.64 -14.65 19.59
N THR A 57 39.79 -15.60 19.99
CA THR A 57 38.45 -15.74 19.40
C THR A 57 37.51 -14.80 20.13
N GLN A 58 37.08 -13.76 19.45
CA GLN A 58 36.03 -12.88 19.96
C GLN A 58 34.71 -13.59 19.74
N GLN A 59 34.13 -14.11 20.81
CA GLN A 59 32.82 -14.76 20.78
C GLN A 59 31.76 -13.81 21.33
N GLU A 60 30.67 -13.66 20.57
CA GLU A 60 29.58 -12.75 20.88
C GLU A 60 28.26 -13.50 20.89
N ILE A 61 27.40 -13.15 21.82
CA ILE A 61 26.01 -13.63 21.87
C ILE A 61 25.11 -12.42 21.56
N ILE A 62 24.34 -12.54 20.50
CA ILE A 62 23.45 -11.46 20.05
C ILE A 62 22.02 -11.88 20.31
N PHE A 63 21.32 -11.11 21.14
CA PHE A 63 19.92 -11.34 21.44
C PHE A 63 19.01 -10.56 20.47
N ILE A 64 18.15 -11.29 19.78
CA ILE A 64 17.17 -10.71 18.85
C ILE A 64 15.77 -10.88 19.43
N ARG A 65 15.02 -9.79 19.47
CA ARG A 65 13.62 -9.79 19.90
C ARG A 65 12.74 -10.43 18.84
N MET A 66 12.05 -11.52 19.21
CA MET A 66 11.13 -12.24 18.32
C MET A 66 9.67 -11.74 18.42
N GLN A 67 9.38 -10.95 19.46
CA GLN A 67 8.03 -10.37 19.63
C GLN A 67 7.82 -9.27 18.61
N PRO A 68 6.58 -9.10 18.13
CA PRO A 68 6.25 -7.99 17.25
C PRO A 68 6.64 -6.62 17.84
N ILE A 69 7.13 -5.76 17.00
CA ILE A 69 7.49 -4.37 17.33
C ILE A 69 6.49 -3.49 16.63
N ALA A 70 5.61 -2.88 17.43
CA ALA A 70 4.49 -2.11 16.93
C ALA A 70 4.76 -0.60 16.87
N GLY A 71 3.95 0.11 16.08
CA GLY A 71 3.89 1.56 16.07
C GLY A 71 5.06 2.25 15.38
N ASN A 72 5.72 1.59 14.45
CA ASN A 72 6.79 2.21 13.66
C ASN A 72 6.20 3.15 12.62
N LYS A 73 6.72 4.37 12.53
CA LYS A 73 6.20 5.40 11.62
C LYS A 73 6.82 5.29 10.23
N PHE A 74 5.99 5.44 9.22
CA PHE A 74 6.43 5.65 7.83
C PHE A 74 5.72 6.85 7.21
N GLY A 75 6.24 7.35 6.10
CA GLY A 75 5.61 8.44 5.35
C GLY A 75 6.48 8.92 4.20
N THR A 76 5.87 9.68 3.31
CA THR A 76 6.54 10.31 2.19
C THR A 76 7.18 11.63 2.64
N GLN A 77 8.45 11.85 2.30
CA GLN A 77 9.10 13.15 2.50
C GLN A 77 8.64 14.16 1.44
N ASN A 78 8.57 13.69 0.19
CA ASN A 78 8.04 14.42 -0.96
C ASN A 78 6.80 13.70 -1.47
N ALA A 79 5.97 14.40 -2.24
CA ALA A 79 4.87 13.77 -2.93
C ALA A 79 5.40 12.69 -3.89
N VAL A 80 4.65 11.61 -4.00
CA VAL A 80 4.97 10.46 -4.86
C VAL A 80 3.99 10.46 -6.02
N GLU A 81 4.53 10.39 -7.22
CA GLU A 81 3.75 10.26 -8.45
C GLU A 81 3.08 8.89 -8.55
N TYR A 82 1.80 8.87 -8.91
CA TYR A 82 1.10 7.65 -9.26
C TYR A 82 0.14 7.88 -10.41
N PHE A 83 -0.06 6.89 -11.27
CA PHE A 83 -1.04 6.94 -12.34
C PHE A 83 -2.40 6.47 -11.84
N SER A 84 -3.42 7.32 -12.01
CA SER A 84 -4.81 7.01 -11.66
C SER A 84 -5.58 6.53 -12.89
N GLU A 85 -5.99 5.28 -12.90
CA GLU A 85 -6.88 4.71 -13.92
C GLU A 85 -8.24 5.41 -13.96
N ARG A 86 -8.74 5.86 -12.81
CA ARG A 86 -10.01 6.58 -12.71
C ARG A 86 -10.00 7.89 -13.49
N TYR A 87 -8.90 8.64 -13.35
CA TYR A 87 -8.77 9.98 -13.93
C TYR A 87 -7.93 10.01 -15.20
N GLN A 88 -7.25 8.89 -15.55
CA GLN A 88 -6.31 8.80 -16.68
C GLN A 88 -5.23 9.87 -16.62
N GLN A 89 -4.74 10.16 -15.40
CA GLN A 89 -3.76 11.21 -15.12
C GLN A 89 -2.67 10.71 -14.16
N LEU A 90 -1.47 11.29 -14.28
CA LEU A 90 -0.44 11.23 -13.27
C LEU A 90 -0.77 12.24 -12.18
N LEU A 91 -0.88 11.76 -10.95
CA LEU A 91 -1.23 12.55 -9.77
C LEU A 91 -0.17 12.36 -8.69
N ASN A 92 0.04 13.37 -7.90
CA ASN A 92 0.96 13.37 -6.78
C ASN A 92 0.22 13.15 -5.47
N ILE A 93 0.67 12.16 -4.69
CA ILE A 93 0.08 11.82 -3.40
C ILE A 93 1.10 11.93 -2.27
N ARG A 94 0.61 12.25 -1.10
CA ARG A 94 1.34 12.20 0.17
C ARG A 94 0.61 11.27 1.11
N PHE A 95 1.36 10.52 1.89
CA PHE A 95 0.78 9.62 2.88
C PHE A 95 1.75 9.39 4.03
N TYR A 96 1.17 9.06 5.18
CA TYR A 96 1.91 8.58 6.33
C TYR A 96 1.07 7.58 7.13
N GLY A 97 1.72 6.84 8.01
CA GLY A 97 1.05 5.85 8.82
C GLY A 97 1.98 5.09 9.74
N LEU A 98 1.49 3.99 10.25
CA LEU A 98 2.17 3.11 11.16
C LEU A 98 2.30 1.71 10.57
N PHE A 99 3.37 1.02 10.94
CA PHE A 99 3.55 -0.39 10.63
C PHE A 99 4.08 -1.16 11.83
N ASP A 100 3.71 -2.42 11.89
CA ASP A 100 4.20 -3.36 12.88
C ASP A 100 5.04 -4.43 12.17
N VAL A 101 6.12 -4.85 12.82
CA VAL A 101 7.02 -5.85 12.26
C VAL A 101 7.32 -6.96 13.25
N LYS A 102 7.62 -8.14 12.72
CA LYS A 102 8.28 -9.23 13.42
C LYS A 102 9.50 -9.68 12.63
N ILE A 103 10.40 -10.41 13.28
CA ILE A 103 11.63 -10.94 12.69
C ILE A 103 11.51 -12.46 12.64
N PRO A 104 10.92 -13.03 11.57
CA PRO A 104 10.77 -14.49 11.44
C PRO A 104 12.10 -15.21 11.19
N ASP A 105 13.05 -14.55 10.52
CA ASP A 105 14.38 -15.08 10.27
C ASP A 105 15.45 -14.20 10.94
N PRO A 106 15.83 -14.51 12.19
CA PRO A 106 16.80 -13.72 12.94
C PRO A 106 18.21 -13.77 12.34
N VAL A 107 18.55 -14.87 11.64
CA VAL A 107 19.87 -15.03 11.01
C VAL A 107 20.00 -14.13 9.81
N LEU A 108 19.01 -14.18 8.91
CA LEU A 108 18.99 -13.31 7.74
C LEU A 108 18.94 -11.84 8.15
N PHE A 109 18.15 -11.50 9.18
CA PHE A 109 18.08 -10.16 9.74
C PHE A 109 19.44 -9.68 10.23
N TYR A 110 20.15 -10.49 11.01
CA TYR A 110 21.47 -10.16 11.51
C TYR A 110 22.45 -9.93 10.37
N VAL A 111 22.55 -10.86 9.44
CA VAL A 111 23.53 -10.79 8.34
C VAL A 111 23.25 -9.63 7.40
N SER A 112 22.00 -9.38 7.07
CA SER A 112 21.63 -8.35 6.09
C SER A 112 21.62 -6.93 6.65
N SER A 113 21.21 -6.76 7.92
CA SER A 113 20.90 -5.45 8.46
C SER A 113 21.76 -5.00 9.62
N VAL A 114 22.30 -5.93 10.39
CA VAL A 114 22.88 -5.64 11.71
C VAL A 114 24.39 -5.83 11.76
N SER A 115 24.92 -6.85 11.10
CA SER A 115 26.32 -7.29 11.25
C SER A 115 27.38 -6.21 11.02
N ARG A 116 27.08 -5.17 10.27
CA ARG A 116 28.02 -4.07 9.98
C ARG A 116 27.85 -2.85 10.89
N GLN A 117 26.83 -2.84 11.74
CA GLN A 117 26.44 -1.65 12.52
C GLN A 117 26.54 -1.85 14.03
N ILE A 118 26.78 -3.10 14.48
CA ILE A 118 26.98 -3.35 15.91
C ILE A 118 28.33 -2.80 16.34
N THR A 119 28.28 -1.83 17.26
CA THR A 119 29.43 -1.36 18.02
C THR A 119 29.38 -2.01 19.38
N ASP A 120 30.51 -2.51 19.88
CA ASP A 120 30.63 -3.26 21.12
C ASP A 120 29.78 -2.68 22.27
N GLY A 121 28.88 -3.49 22.81
CA GLY A 121 28.09 -3.20 23.98
C GLY A 121 26.92 -2.22 23.81
N GLN A 122 26.65 -1.73 22.61
CA GLN A 122 25.50 -0.86 22.36
C GLN A 122 24.30 -1.67 21.82
N PRO A 123 23.08 -1.46 22.36
CA PRO A 123 21.89 -2.09 21.82
C PRO A 123 21.60 -1.50 20.43
N PHE A 124 21.44 -2.38 19.46
CA PHE A 124 20.96 -2.02 18.14
C PHE A 124 19.43 -2.03 18.13
N THR A 125 18.83 -0.93 17.77
CA THR A 125 17.36 -0.79 17.80
C THR A 125 16.78 -0.92 16.39
N LEU A 126 15.52 -1.30 16.30
CA LEU A 126 14.80 -1.28 15.02
C LEU A 126 14.79 0.14 14.41
N GLN A 127 14.86 1.17 15.25
CA GLN A 127 14.92 2.55 14.78
C GLN A 127 16.20 2.81 13.97
N ASP A 128 17.32 2.16 14.31
CA ASP A 128 18.56 2.27 13.56
C ASP A 128 18.42 1.62 12.17
N VAL A 129 17.74 0.46 12.09
CA VAL A 129 17.38 -0.18 10.81
C VAL A 129 16.33 0.64 10.05
N ALA A 130 15.34 1.14 10.76
CA ALA A 130 14.21 1.86 10.18
C ALA A 130 14.62 3.22 9.60
N GLN A 131 15.58 3.91 10.21
CA GLN A 131 16.05 5.21 9.70
C GLN A 131 16.84 5.09 8.38
N GLY A 132 17.44 3.93 8.12
CA GLY A 132 18.20 3.67 6.90
C GLY A 132 17.37 2.93 5.85
N THR A 133 17.47 1.62 5.89
CA THR A 133 17.01 0.74 4.80
C THR A 133 15.49 0.56 4.73
N LEU A 134 14.82 0.38 5.88
CA LEU A 134 13.37 0.08 5.89
C LEU A 134 12.54 1.29 5.48
N ARG A 135 12.88 2.48 6.00
CA ARG A 135 12.15 3.71 5.70
C ARG A 135 12.23 4.10 4.22
N GLN A 136 13.38 3.87 3.59
CA GLN A 136 13.56 4.14 2.16
C GLN A 136 12.78 3.16 1.28
N ASN A 137 12.54 1.94 1.76
CA ASN A 137 11.90 0.88 0.98
C ASN A 137 10.39 0.76 1.20
N ILE A 138 9.85 1.20 2.36
CA ILE A 138 8.43 1.03 2.66
C ILE A 138 7.53 1.96 1.84
N ALA A 139 7.86 3.25 1.75
CA ALA A 139 7.03 4.24 1.07
C ALA A 139 6.77 3.91 -0.42
N PRO A 140 7.78 3.51 -1.23
CA PRO A 140 7.54 3.06 -2.59
C PRO A 140 6.63 1.83 -2.70
N LYS A 141 6.72 0.89 -1.74
CA LYS A 141 5.87 -0.30 -1.73
C LYS A 141 4.42 0.02 -1.36
N ILE A 142 4.23 0.94 -0.42
CA ILE A 142 2.90 1.45 -0.09
C ILE A 142 2.29 2.21 -1.28
N ALA A 143 3.07 3.03 -1.99
CA ALA A 143 2.60 3.70 -3.21
C ALA A 143 2.14 2.70 -4.29
N ILE A 144 2.89 1.60 -4.48
CA ILE A 144 2.48 0.52 -5.39
C ILE A 144 1.17 -0.14 -4.91
N ALA A 145 1.02 -0.39 -3.62
CA ALA A 145 -0.22 -0.96 -3.07
C ALA A 145 -1.42 -0.01 -3.25
N ILE A 146 -1.23 1.30 -3.04
CA ILE A 146 -2.25 2.32 -3.30
C ILE A 146 -2.66 2.30 -4.78
N ALA A 147 -1.67 2.35 -5.69
CA ALA A 147 -1.93 2.33 -7.13
C ALA A 147 -2.66 1.05 -7.58
N LYS A 148 -2.25 -0.11 -7.08
CA LYS A 148 -2.93 -1.37 -7.39
C LYS A 148 -4.38 -1.36 -6.92
N TYR A 149 -4.62 -1.02 -5.65
CA TYR A 149 -5.96 -1.01 -5.10
C TYR A 149 -6.90 -0.06 -5.85
N THR A 150 -6.45 1.19 -6.07
CA THR A 150 -7.27 2.21 -6.73
C THR A 150 -7.54 1.89 -8.19
N ASN A 151 -6.55 1.35 -8.91
CA ASN A 151 -6.66 1.07 -10.33
C ASN A 151 -7.46 -0.21 -10.60
N GLU A 152 -7.27 -1.27 -9.81
CA GLU A 152 -8.06 -2.50 -9.94
C GLU A 152 -9.55 -2.27 -9.66
N ASN A 153 -9.86 -1.43 -8.67
CA ASN A 153 -11.23 -1.10 -8.30
C ASN A 153 -11.80 0.14 -9.03
N LYS A 154 -10.98 0.86 -9.81
CA LYS A 154 -11.32 2.12 -10.50
C LYS A 154 -11.91 3.19 -9.57
N VAL A 155 -11.33 3.30 -8.38
CA VAL A 155 -11.78 4.19 -7.31
C VAL A 155 -10.76 5.30 -7.02
N ASP A 156 -11.21 6.34 -6.33
CA ASP A 156 -10.34 7.38 -5.80
C ASP A 156 -9.56 6.91 -4.57
N ILE A 157 -8.43 7.57 -4.27
CA ILE A 157 -7.58 7.26 -3.11
C ILE A 157 -8.34 7.34 -1.78
N TYR A 158 -9.33 8.23 -1.66
CA TYR A 158 -10.10 8.38 -0.42
C TYR A 158 -11.00 7.18 -0.11
N SER A 159 -11.26 6.32 -1.09
CA SER A 159 -11.98 5.05 -0.87
C SER A 159 -11.21 4.06 0.00
N LEU A 160 -9.89 4.21 0.13
CA LEU A 160 -9.04 3.40 0.99
C LEU A 160 -9.43 3.53 2.47
N ASN A 161 -9.88 4.71 2.89
CA ASN A 161 -10.31 4.94 4.27
C ASN A 161 -11.51 4.06 4.69
N ALA A 162 -12.36 3.71 3.73
CA ALA A 162 -13.51 2.82 3.97
C ALA A 162 -13.15 1.33 3.87
N ASN A 163 -11.97 0.99 3.33
CA ASN A 163 -11.57 -0.38 3.04
C ASN A 163 -10.17 -0.70 3.56
N GLN A 164 -9.83 -0.19 4.75
CA GLN A 164 -8.49 -0.30 5.32
C GLN A 164 -8.02 -1.73 5.51
N ASP A 165 -8.89 -2.67 5.87
CA ASP A 165 -8.51 -4.08 6.07
C ASP A 165 -8.02 -4.71 4.77
N THR A 166 -8.75 -4.50 3.66
CA THR A 166 -8.36 -5.01 2.35
C THR A 166 -7.06 -4.37 1.88
N PHE A 167 -6.90 -3.08 2.09
CA PHE A 167 -5.67 -2.37 1.76
C PHE A 167 -4.48 -2.85 2.61
N ASN A 168 -4.68 -3.06 3.91
CA ASN A 168 -3.64 -3.58 4.81
C ASN A 168 -3.07 -4.90 4.31
N GLU A 169 -3.93 -5.85 3.90
CA GLU A 169 -3.48 -7.13 3.35
C GLU A 169 -2.67 -6.94 2.07
N LEU A 170 -3.11 -6.09 1.15
CA LEU A 170 -2.39 -5.78 -0.08
C LEU A 170 -1.04 -5.11 0.19
N ALA A 171 -1.02 -4.12 1.09
CA ALA A 171 0.17 -3.41 1.47
C ALA A 171 1.21 -4.33 2.14
N LYS A 172 0.77 -5.22 3.04
CA LYS A 172 1.63 -6.25 3.63
C LYS A 172 2.24 -7.16 2.57
N GLN A 173 1.44 -7.61 1.61
CA GLN A 173 1.94 -8.45 0.52
C GLN A 173 3.05 -7.74 -0.28
N GLU A 174 2.84 -6.47 -0.66
CA GLU A 174 3.83 -5.73 -1.44
C GLU A 174 5.13 -5.46 -0.67
N VAL A 175 5.03 -5.15 0.61
CA VAL A 175 6.20 -4.95 1.48
C VAL A 175 6.94 -6.26 1.72
N ASN A 176 6.22 -7.33 2.06
CA ASN A 176 6.81 -8.62 2.43
C ASN A 176 7.47 -9.36 1.26
N LYS A 177 7.09 -9.06 0.00
CA LYS A 177 7.82 -9.57 -1.19
C LYS A 177 9.31 -9.25 -1.15
N VAL A 178 9.67 -8.14 -0.53
CA VAL A 178 11.07 -7.69 -0.42
C VAL A 178 11.63 -7.98 0.96
N TRP A 179 10.89 -7.65 2.01
CA TRP A 179 11.42 -7.66 3.37
C TRP A 179 11.71 -9.06 3.88
N THR A 180 10.83 -10.01 3.61
CA THR A 180 11.01 -11.40 4.09
C THR A 180 12.24 -12.04 3.46
N GLY A 181 12.42 -11.89 2.15
CA GLY A 181 13.52 -12.54 1.44
C GLY A 181 14.88 -11.83 1.55
N LEU A 182 14.91 -10.51 1.73
CA LEU A 182 16.16 -9.74 1.78
C LEU A 182 16.62 -9.41 3.19
N TYR A 183 15.69 -9.22 4.12
CA TYR A 183 16.02 -8.71 5.47
C TYR A 183 15.60 -9.63 6.61
N GLY A 184 14.89 -10.72 6.34
CA GLY A 184 14.37 -11.60 7.39
C GLY A 184 13.31 -10.95 8.29
N ILE A 185 12.66 -9.89 7.80
CA ILE A 185 11.63 -9.10 8.50
C ILE A 185 10.29 -9.29 7.80
N GLU A 186 9.21 -9.30 8.58
CA GLU A 186 7.85 -9.35 8.06
C GLU A 186 7.00 -8.23 8.65
N ALA A 187 6.37 -7.43 7.79
CA ALA A 187 5.33 -6.51 8.20
C ALA A 187 4.07 -7.29 8.57
N THR A 188 3.60 -7.12 9.81
CA THR A 188 2.43 -7.83 10.34
C THR A 188 1.17 -6.98 10.28
N ASN A 189 1.33 -5.66 10.28
CA ASN A 189 0.25 -4.70 10.16
C ASN A 189 0.76 -3.45 9.45
N ILE A 190 -0.08 -2.82 8.62
CA ILE A 190 0.20 -1.53 7.97
C ILE A 190 -1.06 -0.70 8.06
N LEU A 191 -1.02 0.36 8.85
CA LEU A 191 -2.12 1.30 9.02
C LEU A 191 -1.79 2.61 8.31
N LEU A 192 -2.63 3.00 7.38
CA LEU A 192 -2.56 4.30 6.73
C LEU A 192 -3.34 5.31 7.55
N GLU A 193 -2.66 6.31 8.13
CA GLU A 193 -3.30 7.34 8.96
C GLU A 193 -3.79 8.52 8.14
N ASP A 194 -3.03 8.90 7.11
CA ASP A 194 -3.41 9.95 6.16
C ASP A 194 -2.96 9.61 4.75
N LEU A 195 -3.79 9.97 3.78
CA LEU A 195 -3.53 9.88 2.36
C LEU A 195 -4.22 11.03 1.66
N SER A 196 -3.45 11.87 1.00
CA SER A 196 -3.94 13.08 0.36
C SER A 196 -3.23 13.36 -0.96
N TYR A 197 -3.92 14.03 -1.87
CA TYR A 197 -3.27 14.64 -3.03
C TYR A 197 -2.46 15.86 -2.60
N ASP A 198 -1.41 16.20 -3.36
CA ASP A 198 -0.86 17.54 -3.28
C ASP A 198 -1.84 18.57 -3.85
N GLN A 199 -1.57 19.87 -3.66
CA GLN A 199 -2.53 20.91 -4.02
C GLN A 199 -2.83 20.92 -5.52
N GLU A 200 -1.81 20.74 -6.35
CA GLU A 200 -1.94 20.76 -7.81
C GLU A 200 -2.80 19.58 -8.30
N SER A 201 -2.50 18.38 -7.82
CA SER A 201 -3.27 17.17 -8.16
C SER A 201 -4.70 17.22 -7.62
N LEU A 202 -4.90 17.82 -6.45
CA LEU A 202 -6.23 18.02 -5.89
C LEU A 202 -7.11 18.91 -6.77
N ASP A 203 -6.54 19.98 -7.33
CA ASP A 203 -7.26 20.90 -8.22
C ASP A 203 -7.61 20.20 -9.55
N ILE A 204 -6.70 19.37 -10.08
CA ILE A 204 -6.97 18.52 -11.25
C ILE A 204 -8.11 17.54 -10.96
N VAL A 205 -8.06 16.82 -9.84
CA VAL A 205 -9.09 15.85 -9.43
C VAL A 205 -10.45 16.52 -9.30
N ARG A 206 -10.53 17.66 -8.62
CA ARG A 206 -11.80 18.42 -8.46
C ARG A 206 -12.40 18.81 -9.80
N LYS A 207 -11.58 19.27 -10.74
CA LYS A 207 -12.03 19.61 -12.08
C LYS A 207 -12.57 18.39 -12.81
N LEU A 208 -11.82 17.29 -12.82
CA LEU A 208 -12.22 16.05 -13.48
C LEU A 208 -13.48 15.42 -12.86
N ASP A 209 -13.61 15.43 -11.53
CA ASP A 209 -14.82 14.96 -10.87
C ASP A 209 -16.05 15.82 -11.26
N SER A 210 -15.91 17.13 -11.36
CA SER A 210 -16.99 18.01 -11.81
C SER A 210 -17.40 17.71 -13.26
N GLU A 211 -16.46 17.44 -14.14
CA GLU A 211 -16.70 17.06 -15.53
C GLU A 211 -17.38 15.68 -15.63
N LEU A 212 -16.95 14.69 -14.86
CA LEU A 212 -17.56 13.36 -14.80
C LEU A 212 -19.00 13.42 -14.30
N VAL A 213 -19.27 14.23 -13.30
CA VAL A 213 -20.63 14.48 -12.79
C VAL A 213 -21.50 15.11 -13.87
N ALA A 214 -20.99 16.16 -14.55
CA ALA A 214 -21.73 16.83 -15.63
C ALA A 214 -22.04 15.88 -16.79
N MET A 215 -21.09 15.03 -17.19
CA MET A 215 -21.30 14.02 -18.23
C MET A 215 -22.39 13.00 -17.82
N LYS A 216 -22.38 12.58 -16.56
CA LYS A 216 -23.38 11.64 -16.03
C LYS A 216 -24.79 12.25 -16.06
N TYR A 217 -24.95 13.52 -15.67
CA TYR A 217 -26.24 14.18 -15.74
C TYR A 217 -26.72 14.35 -17.20
N ASN A 218 -25.85 14.76 -18.12
CA ASN A 218 -26.18 14.86 -19.53
C ASN A 218 -26.60 13.50 -20.12
N THR A 219 -25.95 12.42 -19.75
CA THR A 219 -26.31 11.06 -20.19
C THR A 219 -27.69 10.67 -19.68
N ILE A 220 -28.01 10.92 -18.42
CA ILE A 220 -29.32 10.65 -17.83
C ILE A 220 -30.41 11.43 -18.56
N GLU A 221 -30.22 12.72 -18.84
CA GLU A 221 -31.16 13.54 -19.58
C GLU A 221 -31.41 13.02 -21.01
N ILE A 222 -30.37 12.55 -21.69
CA ILE A 222 -30.50 11.93 -23.02
C ILE A 222 -31.26 10.60 -22.93
N GLU A 223 -31.00 9.78 -21.94
CA GLU A 223 -31.69 8.51 -21.73
C GLU A 223 -33.18 8.74 -21.39
N GLU A 224 -33.50 9.70 -20.54
CA GLU A 224 -34.89 10.07 -20.24
C GLU A 224 -35.64 10.58 -21.47
N ARG A 225 -34.98 11.39 -22.31
CA ARG A 225 -35.58 11.85 -23.59
C ARG A 225 -35.82 10.71 -24.55
N ARG A 226 -34.90 9.72 -24.65
CA ARG A 226 -35.06 8.52 -25.47
C ARG A 226 -36.23 7.67 -24.97
N ALA A 227 -36.27 7.38 -23.66
CA ALA A 227 -37.35 6.62 -23.05
C ALA A 227 -38.72 7.27 -23.24
N ARG A 228 -38.77 8.60 -23.12
CA ARG A 228 -39.98 9.39 -23.41
C ARG A 228 -40.42 9.25 -24.87
N ASN A 229 -39.50 9.36 -25.82
CA ASN A 229 -39.78 9.20 -27.25
C ASN A 229 -40.23 7.77 -27.58
N GLU A 230 -39.59 6.75 -27.01
CA GLU A 230 -39.99 5.34 -27.20
C GLU A 230 -41.37 5.08 -26.63
N ALA A 231 -41.70 5.60 -25.46
CA ALA A 231 -43.04 5.48 -24.88
C ALA A 231 -44.12 6.16 -25.76
N LEU A 232 -43.78 7.31 -26.34
CA LEU A 232 -44.67 8.01 -27.26
C LEU A 232 -44.89 7.25 -28.57
N ILE A 233 -43.81 6.67 -29.13
CA ILE A 233 -43.91 5.82 -30.33
C ILE A 233 -44.73 4.55 -30.05
N ALA A 234 -44.53 3.92 -28.89
CA ALA A 234 -45.28 2.74 -28.47
C ALA A 234 -46.75 3.05 -28.23
N ALA A 235 -47.07 4.21 -27.65
CA ALA A 235 -48.45 4.68 -27.48
C ALA A 235 -49.13 4.94 -28.83
N ALA A 236 -48.40 5.57 -29.76
CA ALA A 236 -48.92 5.81 -31.13
C ALA A 236 -49.12 4.49 -31.94
N ALA A 237 -48.27 3.47 -31.70
CA ALA A 237 -48.40 2.19 -32.37
C ALA A 237 -49.55 1.29 -31.81
N ASN A 238 -49.92 1.49 -30.52
CA ASN A 238 -50.98 0.71 -29.88
C ASN A 238 -52.41 1.27 -30.14
N GLU A 239 -52.53 2.52 -30.58
CA GLU A 239 -53.83 3.10 -30.95
C GLU A 239 -54.11 2.85 -32.44
N GLY A 240 -54.43 1.60 -32.77
CA GLY A 240 -54.90 1.17 -34.11
C GLY A 240 -56.27 1.72 -34.51
N ASN A 241 -56.65 2.94 -34.07
CA ASN A 241 -57.88 3.61 -34.54
C ASN A 241 -57.61 5.13 -34.66
N GLY A 242 -57.86 5.65 -35.82
CA GLY A 242 -57.45 6.95 -36.43
C GLY A 242 -57.71 8.27 -35.65
N ASN A 243 -57.94 8.28 -34.34
CA ASN A 243 -58.17 9.48 -33.55
C ASN A 243 -56.96 9.91 -32.68
N GLY A 244 -56.01 9.00 -32.40
CA GLY A 244 -54.84 9.28 -31.52
C GLY A 244 -53.82 10.20 -32.17
N MET A 245 -53.64 10.11 -33.49
CA MET A 245 -52.67 10.88 -34.22
C MET A 245 -52.96 12.39 -34.24
N ASN A 246 -54.24 12.76 -34.26
CA ASN A 246 -54.64 14.18 -34.21
C ASN A 246 -54.51 14.79 -32.81
N MET A 247 -54.68 14.00 -31.75
CA MET A 247 -54.52 14.44 -30.38
C MET A 247 -53.03 14.63 -30.05
N PHE A 248 -52.15 13.77 -30.60
CA PHE A 248 -50.69 13.86 -30.44
C PHE A 248 -50.07 15.05 -31.20
N MET A 249 -50.52 15.31 -32.44
CA MET A 249 -50.11 16.50 -33.19
C MET A 249 -50.55 17.79 -32.49
N GLY A 250 -51.77 17.84 -31.94
CA GLY A 250 -52.28 18.98 -31.22
C GLY A 250 -51.50 19.30 -29.93
N MET A 251 -51.08 18.29 -29.21
CA MET A 251 -50.33 18.47 -27.95
C MET A 251 -48.91 18.91 -28.18
N ASN A 252 -48.25 18.44 -29.24
CA ASN A 252 -46.86 18.84 -29.61
C ASN A 252 -46.79 20.23 -30.21
N LEU A 253 -47.79 20.62 -31.03
CA LEU A 253 -47.92 21.98 -31.57
C LEU A 253 -48.31 23.00 -30.48
N GLY A 254 -49.12 22.59 -29.49
CA GLY A 254 -49.50 23.46 -28.37
C GLY A 254 -48.32 23.81 -27.46
N GLN A 255 -47.41 22.90 -27.26
CA GLN A 255 -46.23 23.10 -26.40
C GLN A 255 -45.12 23.92 -27.08
N THR A 256 -44.97 23.79 -28.41
CA THR A 256 -44.00 24.61 -29.19
C THR A 256 -44.53 26.03 -29.44
N LEU A 257 -45.81 26.21 -29.65
CA LEU A 257 -46.39 27.53 -29.87
C LEU A 257 -46.61 28.30 -28.54
N GLY A 258 -46.91 27.57 -27.45
CA GLY A 258 -47.05 28.21 -26.13
C GLY A 258 -45.75 28.76 -25.58
N GLY A 259 -44.60 28.14 -25.89
CA GLY A 259 -43.27 28.59 -25.51
C GLY A 259 -42.82 29.83 -26.29
N GLN A 260 -43.22 29.99 -27.54
CA GLN A 260 -42.88 31.18 -28.35
C GLN A 260 -43.74 32.40 -28.03
N LEU A 261 -45.01 32.21 -27.68
CA LEU A 261 -45.90 33.31 -27.31
C LEU A 261 -45.56 33.91 -25.94
N SER A 262 -45.04 33.12 -24.99
CA SER A 262 -44.62 33.66 -23.71
C SER A 262 -43.32 34.52 -23.77
N GLN A 263 -42.46 34.29 -24.76
CA GLN A 263 -41.29 35.16 -25.00
C GLN A 263 -41.64 36.46 -25.72
N GLN A 264 -42.72 36.51 -26.51
CA GLN A 264 -43.11 37.73 -27.23
C GLN A 264 -43.92 38.71 -26.36
N VAL A 265 -44.59 38.23 -25.33
CA VAL A 265 -45.36 39.10 -24.41
C VAL A 265 -44.43 39.79 -23.38
N GLN A 266 -43.26 39.27 -23.14
CA GLN A 266 -42.32 39.90 -22.18
C GLN A 266 -41.51 41.06 -22.77
N ASN A 267 -41.55 41.27 -24.09
CA ASN A 267 -40.83 42.35 -24.78
C ASN A 267 -41.69 43.56 -25.15
N GLN A 268 -42.96 43.65 -24.72
CA GLN A 268 -43.82 44.81 -24.91
C GLN A 268 -44.40 45.30 -23.58
N ALA A 269 -43.56 45.83 -22.73
CA ALA A 269 -43.99 46.74 -21.67
C ALA A 269 -43.60 48.18 -22.07
N PRO A 270 -44.55 49.09 -22.16
CA PRO A 270 -44.25 50.50 -22.55
C PRO A 270 -43.58 51.19 -21.37
N ALA A 271 -42.54 51.98 -21.72
CA ALA A 271 -41.94 52.95 -20.82
C ALA A 271 -42.95 54.03 -20.40
N GLN A 272 -43.06 54.27 -19.13
CA GLN A 272 -43.43 55.51 -18.46
C GLN A 272 -42.52 55.78 -17.31
#